data_f7d08c115dd92018363a8f68038cb552
#
_entry.id   f7d08c115dd92018363a8f68038cb552
#
_cell.length_a   1.000
_cell.length_b   1.000
_cell.length_c   1.000
_cell.angle_alpha   90.00
_cell.angle_beta   90.00
_cell.angle_gamma   90.00
#
_symmetry.space_group_name_H-M   'P 1'
#
loop_
_entity.id
_entity.type
_entity.pdbx_description
1 polymer ?
#
loop_
_entity_poly.entity_id
_entity_poly.type
_entity_poly.pdbx_seq_one_letter_code
_entity_poly.pdbx_strand_id
1 'polypeptide(L)'
;MNREESLRSLRYIKVPKGMRIESPGFRLDPDIMLPVQLKTGEIKLKAEDISLEAIVSGMLTVIAYDENNINAEYYKDFVMTVDPTLPENLNKAAIAKEEQKDYEFAEELFLAVYHLLPQSASCINLATLYSAMAVDAEDKGDDEKEDEFLSRAKGTLKDGLRRFGENEEILAEISSFEAFTGNLEDAREYLERYMAVAAEGEKKQEMKALLQKIDLQLQNDEDIKEAYDFIMLGETGKAIEAAERFISKNPSVWNGYFLRAWARRKEGKFGEAREDLMKCLELGERSADIYNELSIAELEIGDRELAKTYLETAADLDPENLTVASNLSFLYLQDGNYDEAREYLERSRYLSGNDEIVKHLIEEYEKKTGEKIGELIHEEIVHDDHDHEHEDDDDDAYAAEIAEIEKDNIPEPEECCCHHHHHGEDL
;
A
#
# COMPACT_ATOMS: atom_id res chain seq x y z
N MET A 1 15.04 18.52 13.14
CA MET A 1 14.42 19.83 13.54
C MET A 1 13.31 20.10 12.52
N ASN A 2 12.08 20.18 12.94
CA ASN A 2 10.98 20.33 11.98
C ASN A 2 10.98 21.74 11.33
N ARG A 3 10.23 21.93 10.23
CA ARG A 3 10.12 23.18 9.47
C ARG A 3 9.95 24.42 10.36
N GLU A 4 9.08 24.35 11.37
CA GLU A 4 8.81 25.48 12.26
C GLU A 4 10.01 25.79 13.18
N GLU A 5 10.67 24.77 13.68
CA GLU A 5 11.85 24.93 14.52
C GLU A 5 13.02 25.52 13.73
N SER A 6 13.25 25.04 12.49
CA SER A 6 14.27 25.57 11.60
C SER A 6 14.03 27.06 11.35
N LEU A 7 12.82 27.48 11.00
CA LEU A 7 12.49 28.90 10.80
C LEU A 7 12.55 29.72 12.09
N ARG A 8 12.19 29.16 13.25
CA ARG A 8 12.29 29.84 14.57
C ARG A 8 13.74 30.03 15.02
N SER A 9 14.68 29.24 14.52
CA SER A 9 16.11 29.36 14.83
C SER A 9 16.77 30.54 14.13
N LEU A 10 16.09 31.16 13.15
CA LEU A 10 16.62 32.30 12.40
C LEU A 10 16.53 33.61 13.18
N ARG A 11 17.53 34.46 13.00
CA ARG A 11 17.52 35.87 13.41
C ARG A 11 17.86 36.73 12.20
N TYR A 12 17.16 37.84 12.08
CA TYR A 12 17.35 38.75 10.94
C TYR A 12 18.20 39.94 11.35
N ILE A 13 19.24 40.21 10.56
CA ILE A 13 20.14 41.34 10.77
C ILE A 13 20.00 42.38 9.63
N LYS A 14 20.17 43.61 9.98
CA LYS A 14 20.25 44.72 9.00
C LYS A 14 21.71 44.97 8.64
N VAL A 15 22.01 44.99 7.35
CA VAL A 15 23.37 45.24 6.87
C VAL A 15 23.68 46.74 7.02
N PRO A 16 24.84 47.13 7.61
CA PRO A 16 25.27 48.52 7.68
C PRO A 16 25.47 49.10 6.28
N LYS A 17 25.05 50.36 6.07
CA LYS A 17 25.29 51.05 4.82
C LYS A 17 26.77 51.12 4.52
N GLY A 18 27.17 50.61 3.37
CA GLY A 18 28.56 50.63 2.91
C GLY A 18 29.33 49.34 3.14
N MET A 19 28.75 48.34 3.82
CA MET A 19 29.33 47.02 3.92
C MET A 19 29.35 46.34 2.53
N ARG A 20 30.50 45.78 2.16
CA ARG A 20 30.68 45.00 0.92
C ARG A 20 31.03 43.57 1.32
N ILE A 21 30.39 42.62 0.70
CA ILE A 21 30.90 41.25 0.68
C ILE A 21 31.93 41.21 -0.45
N GLU A 22 33.09 40.66 -0.18
CA GLU A 22 34.19 40.50 -1.17
C GLU A 22 33.84 39.31 -2.13
N SER A 23 32.65 39.35 -2.74
CA SER A 23 32.29 38.43 -3.79
C SER A 23 32.10 39.25 -5.09
N PRO A 24 32.85 38.92 -6.15
CA PRO A 24 32.73 39.65 -7.41
C PRO A 24 31.32 39.43 -7.98
N GLY A 25 30.53 40.51 -8.08
CA GLY A 25 29.26 40.50 -8.82
C GLY A 25 28.00 40.71 -7.99
N PHE A 26 28.00 40.57 -6.68
CA PHE A 26 26.81 40.81 -5.86
C PHE A 26 26.92 42.10 -5.03
N ARG A 27 25.88 42.91 -5.10
CA ARG A 27 25.78 44.15 -4.31
C ARG A 27 24.70 43.98 -3.24
N LEU A 28 25.11 44.02 -1.96
CA LEU A 28 24.16 43.97 -0.85
C LEU A 28 23.19 45.15 -0.89
N ASP A 29 21.90 44.84 -0.75
CA ASP A 29 20.85 45.84 -0.56
C ASP A 29 20.71 46.09 0.96
N PRO A 30 20.96 47.34 1.43
CA PRO A 30 20.87 47.69 2.85
C PRO A 30 19.45 47.67 3.40
N ASP A 31 18.45 47.64 2.55
CA ASP A 31 17.05 47.60 2.95
C ASP A 31 16.52 46.15 3.13
N ILE A 32 17.25 45.15 2.65
CA ILE A 32 16.94 43.74 2.83
C ILE A 32 17.61 43.19 4.11
N MET A 33 16.81 42.58 4.97
CA MET A 33 17.32 41.91 6.18
C MET A 33 17.86 40.54 5.82
N LEU A 34 19.05 40.18 6.33
CA LEU A 34 19.68 38.88 6.10
C LEU A 34 19.35 37.92 7.24
N PRO A 35 18.86 36.74 6.96
CA PRO A 35 18.69 35.71 7.97
C PRO A 35 20.03 35.13 8.39
N VAL A 36 20.17 34.87 9.67
CA VAL A 36 21.36 34.23 10.28
C VAL A 36 20.91 33.04 11.08
N GLN A 37 21.50 31.90 10.81
CA GLN A 37 21.24 30.69 11.55
C GLN A 37 21.90 30.77 12.95
N LEU A 38 21.10 30.54 14.01
CA LEU A 38 21.65 30.43 15.35
C LEU A 38 22.32 29.06 15.55
N LYS A 39 23.37 29.03 16.35
CA LYS A 39 23.93 27.75 16.82
C LYS A 39 22.92 27.00 17.67
N THR A 40 22.96 25.66 17.58
CA THR A 40 22.06 24.79 18.33
C THR A 40 22.06 25.13 19.82
N GLY A 41 20.88 25.38 20.39
CA GLY A 41 20.71 25.71 21.80
C GLY A 41 20.87 27.20 22.16
N GLU A 42 21.20 28.08 21.20
CA GLU A 42 21.30 29.50 21.43
C GLU A 42 19.98 30.22 21.14
N ILE A 43 19.61 31.16 22.01
CA ILE A 43 18.38 31.96 21.89
C ILE A 43 18.67 33.35 21.34
N LYS A 44 19.90 33.85 21.52
CA LYS A 44 20.34 35.21 21.18
C LYS A 44 21.51 35.19 20.22
N LEU A 45 21.41 35.99 19.16
CA LEU A 45 22.49 36.21 18.23
C LEU A 45 23.58 37.10 18.90
N LYS A 46 24.85 36.68 18.87
CA LYS A 46 26.01 37.45 19.29
C LYS A 46 26.75 37.94 18.03
N ALA A 47 27.49 39.02 18.17
CA ALA A 47 28.29 39.58 17.07
C ALA A 47 29.31 38.59 16.49
N GLU A 48 29.85 37.71 17.31
CA GLU A 48 30.81 36.66 16.96
C GLU A 48 30.19 35.50 16.16
N ASP A 49 28.83 35.37 16.17
CA ASP A 49 28.12 34.33 15.46
C ASP A 49 27.74 34.75 14.06
N ILE A 50 27.97 36.02 13.69
CA ILE A 50 27.63 36.56 12.37
C ILE A 50 28.81 36.25 11.43
N SER A 51 28.79 35.08 10.84
CA SER A 51 29.69 34.67 9.76
C SER A 51 28.96 34.60 8.42
N LEU A 52 29.74 34.55 7.33
CA LEU A 52 29.16 34.35 6.00
C LEU A 52 28.42 33.01 5.92
N GLU A 53 29.01 31.97 6.52
CA GLU A 53 28.38 30.63 6.57
C GLU A 53 27.05 30.68 7.32
N ALA A 54 26.97 31.36 8.46
CA ALA A 54 25.70 31.47 9.23
C ALA A 54 24.62 32.26 8.48
N ILE A 55 25.01 33.25 7.66
CA ILE A 55 24.10 33.98 6.78
C ILE A 55 23.64 33.09 5.64
N VAL A 56 24.54 32.40 4.94
CA VAL A 56 24.22 31.47 3.86
C VAL A 56 23.31 30.35 4.38
N SER A 57 23.65 29.74 5.53
CA SER A 57 22.81 28.72 6.18
C SER A 57 21.40 29.26 6.47
N GLY A 58 21.28 30.46 7.04
CA GLY A 58 19.98 31.09 7.29
C GLY A 58 19.18 31.34 6.00
N MET A 59 19.86 31.75 4.91
CA MET A 59 19.22 31.91 3.61
C MET A 59 18.73 30.58 3.03
N LEU A 60 19.53 29.53 3.16
CA LEU A 60 19.15 28.17 2.70
C LEU A 60 17.91 27.65 3.45
N THR A 61 17.85 27.86 4.77
CA THR A 61 16.66 27.51 5.56
C THR A 61 15.42 28.26 5.09
N VAL A 62 15.53 29.56 4.77
CA VAL A 62 14.41 30.33 4.19
C VAL A 62 14.02 29.78 2.81
N ILE A 63 15.00 29.53 1.94
CA ILE A 63 14.78 28.99 0.60
C ILE A 63 14.10 27.61 0.67
N ALA A 64 14.49 26.77 1.62
CA ALA A 64 13.90 25.45 1.81
C ALA A 64 12.44 25.51 2.28
N TYR A 65 12.14 26.33 3.28
CA TYR A 65 10.87 26.24 4.01
C TYR A 65 9.91 27.41 3.87
N ASP A 66 10.36 28.54 3.33
CA ASP A 66 9.55 29.75 3.13
C ASP A 66 9.67 30.29 1.70
N GLU A 67 9.23 29.46 0.73
CA GLU A 67 9.31 29.76 -0.71
C GLU A 67 8.55 31.05 -1.10
N ASN A 68 7.55 31.45 -0.31
CA ASN A 68 6.77 32.67 -0.50
C ASN A 68 7.41 33.89 0.17
N ASN A 69 8.61 33.76 0.72
CA ASN A 69 9.33 34.88 1.31
C ASN A 69 9.59 35.96 0.27
N ILE A 70 9.23 37.21 0.61
CA ILE A 70 9.37 38.33 -0.30
C ILE A 70 10.82 38.54 -0.81
N ASN A 71 11.80 38.07 -0.08
CA ASN A 71 13.22 38.20 -0.41
C ASN A 71 13.83 36.85 -0.90
N ALA A 72 13.03 35.81 -1.16
CA ALA A 72 13.55 34.50 -1.54
C ALA A 72 14.44 34.57 -2.79
N GLU A 73 14.04 35.26 -3.84
CA GLU A 73 14.85 35.44 -5.05
C GLU A 73 16.17 36.15 -4.78
N TYR A 74 16.14 37.18 -3.94
CA TYR A 74 17.39 37.87 -3.53
C TYR A 74 18.34 36.90 -2.78
N TYR A 75 17.82 36.04 -1.91
CA TYR A 75 18.63 35.06 -1.21
C TYR A 75 19.20 34.00 -2.15
N LYS A 76 18.42 33.53 -3.12
CA LYS A 76 18.88 32.60 -4.16
C LYS A 76 20.03 33.22 -4.97
N ASP A 77 19.85 34.47 -5.47
CA ASP A 77 20.89 35.17 -6.20
C ASP A 77 22.17 35.38 -5.38
N PHE A 78 22.01 35.68 -4.09
CA PHE A 78 23.14 35.83 -3.18
C PHE A 78 23.92 34.54 -3.03
N VAL A 79 23.28 33.43 -2.64
CA VAL A 79 23.97 32.17 -2.39
C VAL A 79 24.60 31.62 -3.65
N MET A 80 23.95 31.74 -4.80
CA MET A 80 24.47 31.29 -6.10
C MET A 80 25.64 32.18 -6.59
N THR A 81 25.71 33.44 -6.19
CA THR A 81 26.85 34.29 -6.50
C THR A 81 28.03 34.02 -5.61
N VAL A 82 27.80 33.69 -4.33
CA VAL A 82 28.85 33.36 -3.36
C VAL A 82 29.49 32.01 -3.70
N ASP A 83 28.68 31.01 -4.00
CA ASP A 83 29.15 29.68 -4.40
C ASP A 83 28.22 29.06 -5.48
N PRO A 84 28.62 29.16 -6.76
CA PRO A 84 27.84 28.56 -7.85
C PRO A 84 27.78 27.02 -7.81
N THR A 85 28.68 26.37 -7.06
CA THR A 85 28.71 24.91 -6.91
C THR A 85 27.89 24.44 -5.70
N LEU A 86 27.28 25.37 -4.97
CA LEU A 86 26.53 25.08 -3.75
C LEU A 86 25.43 24.03 -3.95
N PRO A 87 24.59 24.05 -5.01
CA PRO A 87 23.54 23.05 -5.20
C PRO A 87 24.11 21.62 -5.30
N GLU A 88 25.23 21.40 -5.99
CA GLU A 88 25.87 20.09 -6.08
C GLU A 88 26.40 19.62 -4.72
N ASN A 89 27.01 20.52 -3.96
CA ASN A 89 27.55 20.23 -2.63
C ASN A 89 26.42 19.91 -1.64
N LEU A 90 25.32 20.66 -1.69
CA LEU A 90 24.12 20.40 -0.87
C LEU A 90 23.48 19.05 -1.23
N ASN A 91 23.37 18.73 -2.51
CA ASN A 91 22.82 17.46 -2.96
C ASN A 91 23.67 16.26 -2.44
N LYS A 92 25.00 16.32 -2.56
CA LYS A 92 25.90 15.30 -2.00
C LYS A 92 25.78 15.19 -0.48
N ALA A 93 25.64 16.31 0.21
CA ALA A 93 25.44 16.33 1.66
C ALA A 93 24.08 15.75 2.06
N ALA A 94 23.02 16.03 1.29
CA ALA A 94 21.70 15.52 1.52
C ALA A 94 21.67 13.98 1.39
N ILE A 95 22.25 13.43 0.32
CA ILE A 95 22.39 11.97 0.13
C ILE A 95 23.13 11.34 1.32
N ALA A 96 24.26 11.92 1.73
CA ALA A 96 25.01 11.40 2.87
C ALA A 96 24.24 11.45 4.20
N LYS A 97 23.30 12.39 4.33
CA LYS A 97 22.42 12.50 5.50
C LYS A 97 21.27 11.48 5.44
N GLU A 98 20.69 11.27 4.28
CA GLU A 98 19.73 10.21 4.04
C GLU A 98 20.29 8.82 4.37
N GLU A 99 21.51 8.50 3.90
CA GLU A 99 22.21 7.26 4.25
C GLU A 99 22.41 7.08 5.77
N GLN A 100 22.55 8.19 6.52
CA GLN A 100 22.65 8.19 7.98
C GLN A 100 21.27 8.15 8.67
N LYS A 101 20.18 8.11 7.93
CA LYS A 101 18.81 8.26 8.40
C LYS A 101 18.56 9.60 9.16
N ASP A 102 19.35 10.63 8.88
CA ASP A 102 19.13 12.01 9.36
C ASP A 102 18.21 12.74 8.38
N TYR A 103 16.98 12.20 8.26
CA TYR A 103 16.00 12.56 7.24
C TYR A 103 15.57 14.04 7.33
N GLU A 104 15.43 14.57 8.53
CA GLU A 104 15.02 15.98 8.71
C GLU A 104 16.06 16.95 8.12
N PHE A 105 17.34 16.65 8.29
CA PHE A 105 18.39 17.49 7.73
C PHE A 105 18.57 17.22 6.23
N ALA A 106 18.44 15.97 5.79
CA ALA A 106 18.43 15.63 4.37
C ALA A 106 17.29 16.37 3.63
N GLU A 107 16.09 16.42 4.21
CA GLU A 107 14.94 17.14 3.66
C GLU A 107 15.22 18.64 3.48
N GLU A 108 15.78 19.30 4.50
CA GLU A 108 16.13 20.72 4.42
C GLU A 108 17.09 20.99 3.24
N LEU A 109 18.10 20.13 3.10
CA LEU A 109 19.10 20.26 2.03
C LEU A 109 18.49 19.99 0.64
N PHE A 110 17.71 18.93 0.48
CA PHE A 110 17.04 18.64 -0.80
C PHE A 110 16.00 19.69 -1.17
N LEU A 111 15.23 20.22 -0.22
CA LEU A 111 14.31 21.35 -0.45
C LEU A 111 15.07 22.60 -0.89
N ALA A 112 16.19 22.91 -0.26
CA ALA A 112 17.03 24.02 -0.67
C ALA A 112 17.52 23.84 -2.12
N VAL A 113 18.00 22.64 -2.50
CA VAL A 113 18.42 22.32 -3.88
C VAL A 113 17.25 22.44 -4.84
N TYR A 114 16.09 21.86 -4.48
CA TYR A 114 14.88 21.88 -5.32
C TYR A 114 14.43 23.32 -5.67
N HIS A 115 14.57 24.26 -4.70
CA HIS A 115 14.19 25.66 -4.91
C HIS A 115 15.32 26.50 -5.51
N LEU A 116 16.60 26.15 -5.30
CA LEU A 116 17.73 26.86 -5.90
C LEU A 116 17.93 26.52 -7.37
N LEU A 117 17.83 25.24 -7.70
CA LEU A 117 18.09 24.71 -9.03
C LEU A 117 16.97 23.72 -9.43
N PRO A 118 15.82 24.25 -9.85
CA PRO A 118 14.69 23.41 -10.24
C PRO A 118 15.01 22.61 -11.50
N GLN A 119 15.31 21.33 -11.34
CA GLN A 119 15.60 20.35 -12.38
C GLN A 119 14.85 19.05 -12.11
N SER A 120 14.71 18.18 -13.13
CA SER A 120 14.14 16.84 -12.96
C SER A 120 14.83 16.06 -11.85
N ALA A 121 16.17 16.07 -11.84
CA ALA A 121 16.98 15.38 -10.83
C ALA A 121 16.70 15.87 -9.39
N SER A 122 16.55 17.18 -9.16
CA SER A 122 16.23 17.70 -7.82
C SER A 122 14.84 17.31 -7.34
N CYS A 123 13.88 17.20 -8.27
CA CYS A 123 12.55 16.71 -8.01
C CYS A 123 12.57 15.22 -7.62
N ILE A 124 13.29 14.40 -8.39
CA ILE A 124 13.42 12.96 -8.17
C ILE A 124 14.09 12.70 -6.82
N ASN A 125 15.24 13.33 -6.53
CA ASN A 125 15.94 13.13 -5.26
C ASN A 125 15.06 13.46 -4.04
N LEU A 126 14.27 14.52 -4.12
CA LEU A 126 13.35 14.88 -3.03
C LEU A 126 12.21 13.85 -2.89
N ALA A 127 11.68 13.36 -3.99
CA ALA A 127 10.66 12.32 -3.97
C ALA A 127 11.20 10.99 -3.43
N THR A 128 12.42 10.61 -3.83
CA THR A 128 13.12 9.41 -3.31
C THR A 128 13.33 9.50 -1.80
N LEU A 129 13.74 10.66 -1.28
CA LEU A 129 13.85 10.88 0.16
C LEU A 129 12.50 10.62 0.86
N TYR A 130 11.40 11.15 0.34
CA TYR A 130 10.08 10.93 0.94
C TYR A 130 9.67 9.47 0.89
N SER A 131 9.99 8.75 -0.18
CA SER A 131 9.76 7.30 -0.26
C SER A 131 10.58 6.54 0.80
N ALA A 132 11.85 6.91 1.01
CA ALA A 132 12.68 6.31 2.05
C ALA A 132 12.15 6.62 3.47
N MET A 133 11.58 7.81 3.67
CA MET A 133 10.93 8.17 4.96
C MET A 133 9.64 7.40 5.18
N ALA A 134 8.88 7.09 4.12
CA ALA A 134 7.69 6.27 4.20
C ALA A 134 8.03 4.84 4.63
N VAL A 135 9.01 4.21 3.99
CA VAL A 135 9.51 2.86 4.39
C VAL A 135 10.00 2.84 5.84
N ASP A 136 10.73 3.88 6.29
CA ASP A 136 11.17 3.97 7.70
C ASP A 136 9.99 4.17 8.69
N ALA A 137 8.88 4.77 8.24
CA ALA A 137 7.64 4.90 9.03
C ALA A 137 6.88 3.57 9.09
N GLU A 138 6.77 2.84 7.97
CA GLU A 138 6.21 1.49 7.87
C GLU A 138 6.95 0.53 8.81
N ASP A 139 8.29 0.49 8.76
CA ASP A 139 9.15 -0.31 9.66
C ASP A 139 8.87 -0.04 11.16
N LYS A 140 8.36 1.14 11.49
CA LYS A 140 8.02 1.57 12.85
C LYS A 140 6.54 1.40 13.21
N GLY A 141 5.70 0.98 12.25
CA GLY A 141 4.26 0.87 12.41
C GLY A 141 3.56 2.24 12.59
N ASP A 142 4.04 3.29 11.90
CA ASP A 142 3.48 4.64 11.94
C ASP A 142 2.78 4.94 10.61
N ASP A 143 1.63 4.33 10.40
CA ASP A 143 0.85 4.36 9.16
C ASP A 143 0.48 5.79 8.74
N GLU A 144 0.20 6.69 9.73
CA GLU A 144 -0.14 8.09 9.44
C GLU A 144 1.04 8.83 8.78
N LYS A 145 2.27 8.57 9.25
CA LYS A 145 3.45 9.19 8.65
C LYS A 145 3.85 8.53 7.34
N GLU A 146 3.67 7.23 7.20
CA GLU A 146 3.84 6.53 5.93
C GLU A 146 2.99 7.18 4.84
N ASP A 147 1.68 7.29 5.07
CA ASP A 147 0.73 7.94 4.15
C ASP A 147 1.11 9.39 3.84
N GLU A 148 1.53 10.16 4.86
CA GLU A 148 2.00 11.54 4.66
C GLU A 148 3.19 11.57 3.70
N PHE A 149 4.20 10.72 3.92
CA PHE A 149 5.42 10.73 3.11
C PHE A 149 5.18 10.19 1.70
N LEU A 150 4.37 9.14 1.53
CA LEU A 150 3.95 8.66 0.20
C LEU A 150 3.19 9.75 -0.57
N SER A 151 2.28 10.46 0.09
CA SER A 151 1.57 11.60 -0.51
C SER A 151 2.52 12.74 -0.93
N ARG A 152 3.55 13.03 -0.13
CA ARG A 152 4.56 14.04 -0.43
C ARG A 152 5.45 13.61 -1.60
N ALA A 153 5.86 12.35 -1.67
CA ALA A 153 6.62 11.80 -2.80
C ALA A 153 5.82 11.94 -4.11
N LYS A 154 4.60 11.43 -4.13
CA LYS A 154 3.68 11.53 -5.28
C LYS A 154 3.43 12.98 -5.68
N GLY A 155 3.19 13.85 -4.71
CA GLY A 155 2.99 15.29 -4.91
C GLY A 155 4.19 15.97 -5.57
N THR A 156 5.41 15.64 -5.13
CA THR A 156 6.67 16.16 -5.67
C THR A 156 6.88 15.73 -7.12
N LEU A 157 6.66 14.47 -7.45
CA LEU A 157 6.78 13.96 -8.83
C LEU A 157 5.72 14.56 -9.75
N LYS A 158 4.48 14.72 -9.30
CA LYS A 158 3.41 15.40 -10.04
C LYS A 158 3.71 16.88 -10.26
N ASP A 159 4.30 17.58 -9.28
CA ASP A 159 4.77 18.95 -9.46
C ASP A 159 5.91 19.03 -10.48
N GLY A 160 6.83 18.07 -10.44
CA GLY A 160 7.89 17.93 -11.43
C GLY A 160 7.34 17.84 -12.86
N LEU A 161 6.36 16.98 -13.11
CA LEU A 161 5.70 16.87 -14.42
C LEU A 161 5.00 18.19 -14.83
N ARG A 162 4.39 18.91 -13.89
CA ARG A 162 3.80 20.22 -14.19
C ARG A 162 4.85 21.25 -14.60
N ARG A 163 6.04 21.21 -13.99
CA ARG A 163 7.13 22.20 -14.24
C ARG A 163 7.93 21.87 -15.49
N PHE A 164 8.22 20.58 -15.73
CA PHE A 164 9.15 20.12 -16.76
C PHE A 164 8.47 19.42 -17.94
N GLY A 165 7.12 19.30 -17.91
CA GLY A 165 6.35 18.60 -18.95
C GLY A 165 6.57 17.09 -18.93
N GLU A 166 6.49 16.48 -20.10
CA GLU A 166 6.67 15.02 -20.29
C GLU A 166 8.15 14.65 -20.21
N ASN A 167 8.75 14.84 -19.04
CA ASN A 167 10.15 14.49 -18.79
C ASN A 167 10.29 12.99 -18.54
N GLU A 168 11.15 12.32 -19.33
CA GLU A 168 11.31 10.87 -19.30
C GLU A 168 11.80 10.35 -17.93
N GLU A 169 12.68 11.08 -17.23
CA GLU A 169 13.21 10.65 -15.93
C GLU A 169 12.11 10.68 -14.85
N ILE A 170 11.31 11.75 -14.83
CA ILE A 170 10.21 11.88 -13.86
C ILE A 170 9.08 10.88 -14.17
N LEU A 171 8.80 10.64 -15.46
CA LEU A 171 7.81 9.64 -15.86
C LEU A 171 8.23 8.23 -15.46
N ALA A 172 9.51 7.89 -15.61
CA ALA A 172 10.03 6.61 -15.14
C ALA A 172 9.89 6.46 -13.62
N GLU A 173 10.24 7.52 -12.86
CA GLU A 173 10.20 7.51 -11.41
C GLU A 173 8.76 7.41 -10.87
N ILE A 174 7.83 8.24 -11.38
CA ILE A 174 6.44 8.18 -10.93
C ILE A 174 5.77 6.85 -11.31
N SER A 175 6.13 6.27 -12.46
CA SER A 175 5.63 4.94 -12.84
C SER A 175 6.07 3.86 -11.85
N SER A 176 7.35 3.89 -11.47
CA SER A 176 7.91 2.95 -10.51
C SER A 176 7.29 3.15 -9.12
N PHE A 177 7.09 4.40 -8.71
CA PHE A 177 6.44 4.76 -7.46
C PHE A 177 4.99 4.25 -7.39
N GLU A 178 4.17 4.51 -8.43
CA GLU A 178 2.78 4.05 -8.46
C GLU A 178 2.69 2.51 -8.51
N ALA A 179 3.64 1.84 -9.19
CA ALA A 179 3.72 0.38 -9.20
C ALA A 179 4.10 -0.17 -7.82
N PHE A 180 5.02 0.48 -7.11
CA PHE A 180 5.44 0.11 -5.76
C PHE A 180 4.29 0.28 -4.73
N THR A 181 3.51 1.34 -4.85
CA THR A 181 2.34 1.61 -3.98
C THR A 181 1.07 0.86 -4.40
N GLY A 182 1.15 -0.06 -5.37
CA GLY A 182 0.01 -0.87 -5.80
C GLY A 182 -1.00 -0.16 -6.72
N ASN A 183 -0.76 1.10 -7.09
CA ASN A 183 -1.65 1.86 -7.98
C ASN A 183 -1.37 1.52 -9.45
N LEU A 184 -1.71 0.29 -9.87
CA LEU A 184 -1.29 -0.28 -11.15
C LEU A 184 -1.86 0.45 -12.37
N GLU A 185 -3.08 0.98 -12.32
CA GLU A 185 -3.68 1.77 -13.38
C GLU A 185 -2.92 3.10 -13.59
N ASP A 186 -2.61 3.82 -12.49
CA ASP A 186 -1.81 5.05 -12.55
C ASP A 186 -0.39 4.73 -13.09
N ALA A 187 0.23 3.66 -12.60
CA ALA A 187 1.54 3.20 -13.06
C ALA A 187 1.56 2.92 -14.57
N ARG A 188 0.54 2.21 -15.06
CA ARG A 188 0.34 1.93 -16.48
C ARG A 188 0.23 3.21 -17.31
N GLU A 189 -0.62 4.17 -16.87
CA GLU A 189 -0.79 5.45 -17.58
C GLU A 189 0.55 6.19 -17.69
N TYR A 190 1.32 6.30 -16.60
CA TYR A 190 2.63 6.96 -16.64
C TYR A 190 3.65 6.20 -17.50
N LEU A 191 3.64 4.86 -17.49
CA LEU A 191 4.48 4.05 -18.36
C LEU A 191 4.17 4.24 -19.84
N GLU A 192 2.89 4.31 -20.22
CA GLU A 192 2.49 4.59 -21.61
C GLU A 192 3.00 5.98 -22.06
N ARG A 193 2.90 6.98 -21.18
CA ARG A 193 3.45 8.33 -21.42
C ARG A 193 4.97 8.31 -21.54
N TYR A 194 5.65 7.55 -20.65
CA TYR A 194 7.09 7.32 -20.75
C TYR A 194 7.49 6.68 -22.09
N MET A 195 6.79 5.61 -22.51
CA MET A 195 7.07 4.93 -23.78
C MET A 195 6.97 5.87 -24.99
N ALA A 196 6.10 6.88 -24.92
CA ALA A 196 5.89 7.85 -26.00
C ALA A 196 7.06 8.84 -26.16
N VAL A 197 7.79 9.16 -25.08
CA VAL A 197 8.83 10.22 -25.09
C VAL A 197 10.25 9.68 -24.92
N ALA A 198 10.43 8.53 -24.27
CA ALA A 198 11.73 8.00 -23.91
C ALA A 198 12.55 7.57 -25.15
N ALA A 199 13.83 7.89 -25.10
CA ALA A 199 14.80 7.43 -26.10
C ALA A 199 15.00 5.91 -26.01
N GLU A 200 15.40 5.29 -27.15
CA GLU A 200 15.73 3.85 -27.15
C GLU A 200 16.98 3.59 -26.30
N GLY A 201 16.89 2.64 -25.36
CA GLY A 201 17.97 2.32 -24.43
C GLY A 201 17.58 1.23 -23.44
N GLU A 202 18.50 0.91 -22.56
CA GLU A 202 18.32 -0.12 -21.52
C GLU A 202 17.13 0.22 -20.59
N LYS A 203 17.07 1.46 -20.10
CA LYS A 203 15.97 1.93 -19.23
C LYS A 203 14.60 1.78 -19.89
N LYS A 204 14.47 2.06 -21.19
CA LYS A 204 13.22 1.87 -21.91
C LYS A 204 12.81 0.40 -21.98
N GLN A 205 13.78 -0.52 -22.08
CA GLN A 205 13.49 -1.95 -22.07
C GLN A 205 13.03 -2.43 -20.69
N GLU A 206 13.63 -1.91 -19.61
CA GLU A 206 13.19 -2.17 -18.24
C GLU A 206 11.75 -1.69 -18.01
N MET A 207 11.47 -0.43 -18.34
CA MET A 207 10.13 0.14 -18.21
C MET A 207 9.08 -0.58 -19.07
N LYS A 208 9.49 -1.07 -20.26
CA LYS A 208 8.62 -1.88 -21.09
C LYS A 208 8.31 -3.24 -20.45
N ALA A 209 9.29 -3.86 -19.81
CA ALA A 209 9.07 -5.11 -19.08
C ALA A 209 8.13 -4.89 -17.88
N LEU A 210 8.30 -3.77 -17.15
CA LEU A 210 7.39 -3.38 -16.08
C LEU A 210 5.96 -3.16 -16.59
N LEU A 211 5.78 -2.45 -17.71
CA LEU A 211 4.47 -2.27 -18.34
C LEU A 211 3.81 -3.60 -18.69
N GLN A 212 4.56 -4.53 -19.26
CA GLN A 212 4.04 -5.86 -19.60
C GLN A 212 3.63 -6.66 -18.34
N LYS A 213 4.39 -6.53 -17.25
CA LYS A 213 4.04 -7.16 -15.96
C LYS A 213 2.75 -6.58 -15.40
N ILE A 214 2.62 -5.25 -15.40
CA ILE A 214 1.42 -4.55 -14.93
C ILE A 214 0.20 -4.90 -15.79
N ASP A 215 0.32 -4.87 -17.13
CA ASP A 215 -0.77 -5.26 -18.03
C ASP A 215 -1.24 -6.69 -17.75
N LEU A 216 -0.32 -7.61 -17.48
CA LEU A 216 -0.67 -9.00 -17.17
C LEU A 216 -1.38 -9.08 -15.81
N GLN A 217 -0.93 -8.34 -14.80
CA GLN A 217 -1.55 -8.32 -13.47
C GLN A 217 -2.97 -7.74 -13.54
N LEU A 218 -3.14 -6.56 -14.11
CA LEU A 218 -4.46 -5.94 -14.29
C LEU A 218 -5.43 -6.86 -15.06
N GLN A 219 -4.93 -7.60 -16.05
CA GLN A 219 -5.77 -8.55 -16.78
C GLN A 219 -6.11 -9.79 -15.95
N ASN A 220 -5.20 -10.23 -15.05
CA ASN A 220 -5.48 -11.34 -14.15
C ASN A 220 -6.56 -10.95 -13.13
N ASP A 221 -6.46 -9.74 -12.55
CA ASP A 221 -7.43 -9.21 -11.61
C ASP A 221 -8.83 -9.08 -12.28
N GLU A 222 -8.87 -8.64 -13.53
CA GLU A 222 -10.11 -8.60 -14.31
C GLU A 222 -10.69 -10.00 -14.54
N ASP A 223 -9.89 -11.00 -14.95
CA ASP A 223 -10.35 -12.37 -15.15
C ASP A 223 -10.90 -13.00 -13.86
N ILE A 224 -10.27 -12.75 -12.70
CA ILE A 224 -10.74 -13.21 -11.38
C ILE A 224 -12.05 -12.52 -11.00
N LYS A 225 -12.10 -11.20 -11.11
CA LYS A 225 -13.29 -10.41 -10.82
C LYS A 225 -14.47 -10.81 -11.72
N GLU A 226 -14.26 -10.96 -13.02
CA GLU A 226 -15.30 -11.44 -13.94
C GLU A 226 -15.82 -12.84 -13.56
N ALA A 227 -14.91 -13.76 -13.18
CA ALA A 227 -15.32 -15.09 -12.76
C ALA A 227 -16.23 -15.03 -11.53
N TYR A 228 -15.83 -14.24 -10.52
CA TYR A 228 -16.62 -14.04 -9.31
C TYR A 228 -17.98 -13.41 -9.61
N ASP A 229 -18.01 -12.29 -10.33
CA ASP A 229 -19.22 -11.55 -10.68
C ASP A 229 -20.21 -12.46 -11.44
N PHE A 230 -19.75 -13.25 -12.40
CA PHE A 230 -20.58 -14.20 -13.12
C PHE A 230 -21.11 -15.34 -12.24
N ILE A 231 -20.35 -15.79 -11.23
CA ILE A 231 -20.83 -16.75 -10.23
C ILE A 231 -22.00 -16.16 -9.44
N MET A 232 -21.87 -14.89 -9.00
CA MET A 232 -22.90 -14.19 -8.23
C MET A 232 -24.16 -13.94 -9.08
N LEU A 233 -24.01 -13.64 -10.36
CA LEU A 233 -25.11 -13.49 -11.31
C LEU A 233 -25.74 -14.82 -11.76
N GLY A 234 -25.17 -15.96 -11.37
CA GLY A 234 -25.65 -17.29 -11.81
C GLY A 234 -25.28 -17.63 -13.27
N GLU A 235 -24.38 -16.85 -13.90
CA GLU A 235 -23.91 -17.08 -15.26
C GLU A 235 -22.70 -18.01 -15.27
N THR A 236 -22.85 -19.18 -14.69
CA THR A 236 -21.79 -20.15 -14.39
C THR A 236 -20.91 -20.53 -15.59
N GLY A 237 -21.49 -20.61 -16.80
CA GLY A 237 -20.71 -20.88 -18.00
C GLY A 237 -19.69 -19.78 -18.31
N LYS A 238 -20.05 -18.50 -18.14
CA LYS A 238 -19.12 -17.37 -18.32
C LYS A 238 -18.07 -17.32 -17.19
N ALA A 239 -18.49 -17.64 -15.98
CA ALA A 239 -17.56 -17.75 -14.85
C ALA A 239 -16.47 -18.80 -15.12
N ILE A 240 -16.84 -19.98 -15.63
CA ILE A 240 -15.89 -21.02 -16.03
C ILE A 240 -14.93 -20.51 -17.10
N GLU A 241 -15.44 -19.82 -18.13
CA GLU A 241 -14.59 -19.25 -19.18
C GLU A 241 -13.60 -18.22 -18.65
N ALA A 242 -14.02 -17.33 -17.75
CA ALA A 242 -13.15 -16.34 -17.11
C ALA A 242 -12.05 -17.03 -16.25
N ALA A 243 -12.46 -17.98 -15.40
CA ALA A 243 -11.53 -18.76 -14.60
C ALA A 243 -10.53 -19.56 -15.46
N GLU A 244 -10.95 -20.11 -16.61
CA GLU A 244 -10.07 -20.80 -17.55
C GLU A 244 -9.06 -19.86 -18.21
N ARG A 245 -9.46 -18.62 -18.53
CA ARG A 245 -8.51 -17.60 -19.04
C ARG A 245 -7.42 -17.32 -18.00
N PHE A 246 -7.82 -17.12 -16.72
CA PHE A 246 -6.88 -16.92 -15.63
C PHE A 246 -5.95 -18.13 -15.45
N ILE A 247 -6.48 -19.35 -15.33
CA ILE A 247 -5.71 -20.59 -15.16
C ILE A 247 -4.70 -20.79 -16.29
N SER A 248 -5.09 -20.45 -17.55
CA SER A 248 -4.19 -20.61 -18.70
C SER A 248 -2.92 -19.76 -18.61
N LYS A 249 -3.02 -18.59 -17.96
CA LYS A 249 -1.90 -17.67 -17.73
C LYS A 249 -1.15 -18.02 -16.42
N ASN A 250 -1.87 -18.49 -15.40
CA ASN A 250 -1.41 -18.70 -14.03
C ASN A 250 -1.70 -20.13 -13.54
N PRO A 251 -1.12 -21.20 -14.15
CA PRO A 251 -1.47 -22.59 -13.83
C PRO A 251 -1.02 -23.06 -12.43
N SER A 252 -0.19 -22.28 -11.75
CA SER A 252 0.29 -22.55 -10.39
C SER A 252 -0.42 -21.73 -9.31
N VAL A 253 -1.39 -20.90 -9.68
CA VAL A 253 -2.18 -20.07 -8.76
C VAL A 253 -3.54 -20.72 -8.54
N TRP A 254 -3.91 -20.97 -7.30
CA TRP A 254 -5.07 -21.75 -6.90
C TRP A 254 -6.42 -21.04 -7.14
N ASN A 255 -6.48 -19.71 -7.06
CA ASN A 255 -7.72 -18.91 -7.13
C ASN A 255 -8.60 -19.23 -8.34
N GLY A 256 -7.99 -19.36 -9.53
CA GLY A 256 -8.74 -19.70 -10.73
C GLY A 256 -9.39 -21.10 -10.66
N TYR A 257 -8.72 -22.07 -10.06
CA TYR A 257 -9.29 -23.39 -9.86
C TYR A 257 -10.43 -23.38 -8.86
N PHE A 258 -10.31 -22.59 -7.77
CA PHE A 258 -11.37 -22.43 -6.79
C PHE A 258 -12.64 -21.82 -7.40
N LEU A 259 -12.51 -20.71 -8.12
CA LEU A 259 -13.66 -20.07 -8.79
C LEU A 259 -14.30 -21.00 -9.84
N ARG A 260 -13.46 -21.73 -10.60
CA ARG A 260 -14.00 -22.71 -11.56
C ARG A 260 -14.71 -23.86 -10.87
N ALA A 261 -14.20 -24.33 -9.75
CA ALA A 261 -14.85 -25.35 -8.92
C ALA A 261 -16.20 -24.85 -8.41
N TRP A 262 -16.25 -23.63 -7.89
CA TRP A 262 -17.49 -23.04 -7.39
C TRP A 262 -18.55 -22.89 -8.49
N ALA A 263 -18.18 -22.40 -9.66
CA ALA A 263 -19.05 -22.34 -10.81
C ALA A 263 -19.55 -23.73 -11.28
N ARG A 264 -18.63 -24.72 -11.34
CA ARG A 264 -18.96 -26.13 -11.67
C ARG A 264 -19.91 -26.75 -10.66
N ARG A 265 -19.71 -26.50 -9.37
CA ARG A 265 -20.62 -26.94 -8.32
C ARG A 265 -22.03 -26.37 -8.53
N LYS A 266 -22.14 -25.07 -8.80
CA LYS A 266 -23.43 -24.43 -9.13
C LYS A 266 -24.10 -25.02 -10.38
N GLU A 267 -23.34 -25.59 -11.32
CA GLU A 267 -23.87 -26.34 -12.47
C GLU A 267 -24.20 -27.82 -12.16
N GLY A 268 -23.94 -28.30 -10.94
CA GLY A 268 -24.10 -29.71 -10.59
C GLY A 268 -23.01 -30.62 -11.11
N LYS A 269 -21.87 -30.07 -11.57
CA LYS A 269 -20.69 -30.81 -12.05
C LYS A 269 -19.76 -31.15 -10.89
N PHE A 270 -20.29 -31.85 -9.89
CA PHE A 270 -19.60 -32.06 -8.61
C PHE A 270 -18.27 -32.80 -8.74
N GLY A 271 -18.17 -33.79 -9.66
CA GLY A 271 -16.92 -34.51 -9.91
C GLY A 271 -15.80 -33.60 -10.46
N GLU A 272 -16.15 -32.70 -11.39
CA GLU A 272 -15.20 -31.73 -11.96
C GLU A 272 -14.83 -30.64 -10.93
N ALA A 273 -15.81 -30.22 -10.11
CA ALA A 273 -15.55 -29.27 -9.02
C ALA A 273 -14.55 -29.85 -8.00
N ARG A 274 -14.75 -31.11 -7.59
CA ARG A 274 -13.82 -31.81 -6.71
C ARG A 274 -12.39 -31.86 -7.27
N GLU A 275 -12.25 -32.15 -8.59
CA GLU A 275 -10.92 -32.18 -9.23
C GLU A 275 -10.20 -30.83 -9.13
N ASP A 276 -10.92 -29.74 -9.34
CA ASP A 276 -10.37 -28.38 -9.21
C ASP A 276 -10.01 -28.06 -7.75
N LEU A 277 -10.88 -28.37 -6.78
CA LEU A 277 -10.60 -28.16 -5.35
C LEU A 277 -9.40 -28.99 -4.86
N MET A 278 -9.28 -30.23 -5.32
CA MET A 278 -8.09 -31.03 -5.04
C MET A 278 -6.84 -30.41 -5.64
N LYS A 279 -6.97 -29.70 -6.79
CA LYS A 279 -5.85 -28.96 -7.38
C LYS A 279 -5.45 -27.77 -6.51
N CYS A 280 -6.40 -27.07 -5.86
CA CYS A 280 -6.07 -26.05 -4.87
C CYS A 280 -5.22 -26.61 -3.72
N LEU A 281 -5.61 -27.77 -3.17
CA LEU A 281 -4.84 -28.46 -2.11
C LEU A 281 -3.43 -28.87 -2.59
N GLU A 282 -3.29 -29.35 -3.84
CA GLU A 282 -1.99 -29.68 -4.44
C GLU A 282 -1.08 -28.45 -4.59
N LEU A 283 -1.67 -27.28 -4.86
CA LEU A 283 -0.97 -26.00 -4.97
C LEU A 283 -0.62 -25.39 -3.61
N GLY A 284 -1.05 -26.00 -2.52
CA GLY A 284 -0.66 -25.64 -1.16
C GLY A 284 -1.74 -24.90 -0.37
N GLU A 285 -2.82 -24.45 -1.04
CA GLU A 285 -3.92 -23.77 -0.37
C GLU A 285 -4.78 -24.73 0.46
N ARG A 286 -5.07 -24.36 1.71
CA ARG A 286 -5.79 -25.20 2.69
C ARG A 286 -6.72 -24.38 3.57
N SER A 287 -7.51 -23.48 2.96
CA SER A 287 -8.51 -22.69 3.68
C SER A 287 -9.74 -23.53 4.08
N ALA A 288 -10.47 -23.06 5.07
CA ALA A 288 -11.75 -23.65 5.47
C ALA A 288 -12.74 -23.71 4.32
N ASP A 289 -12.74 -22.71 3.43
CA ASP A 289 -13.63 -22.64 2.28
C ASP A 289 -13.38 -23.76 1.28
N ILE A 290 -12.13 -24.09 0.97
CA ILE A 290 -11.81 -25.21 0.08
C ILE A 290 -12.33 -26.52 0.65
N TYR A 291 -12.13 -26.76 1.94
CA TYR A 291 -12.64 -27.96 2.58
C TYR A 291 -14.16 -27.97 2.68
N ASN A 292 -14.81 -26.83 2.92
CA ASN A 292 -16.26 -26.70 2.88
C ASN A 292 -16.82 -27.02 1.48
N GLU A 293 -16.22 -26.46 0.43
CA GLU A 293 -16.64 -26.75 -0.96
C GLU A 293 -16.39 -28.21 -1.35
N LEU A 294 -15.26 -28.80 -0.93
CA LEU A 294 -15.00 -30.24 -1.09
C LEU A 294 -16.07 -31.09 -0.42
N SER A 295 -16.46 -30.74 0.79
CA SER A 295 -17.51 -31.43 1.51
C SER A 295 -18.82 -31.42 0.75
N ILE A 296 -19.24 -30.27 0.25
CA ILE A 296 -20.47 -30.14 -0.55
C ILE A 296 -20.39 -31.01 -1.82
N ALA A 297 -19.24 -30.99 -2.51
CA ALA A 297 -19.04 -31.81 -3.69
C ALA A 297 -19.13 -33.31 -3.39
N GLU A 298 -18.51 -33.77 -2.29
CA GLU A 298 -18.53 -35.20 -1.90
C GLU A 298 -19.92 -35.65 -1.45
N LEU A 299 -20.68 -34.81 -0.75
CA LEU A 299 -22.08 -35.09 -0.40
C LEU A 299 -22.92 -35.40 -1.62
N GLU A 300 -22.77 -34.56 -2.66
CA GLU A 300 -23.53 -34.70 -3.90
C GLU A 300 -23.04 -35.90 -4.75
N ILE A 301 -21.78 -36.28 -4.64
CA ILE A 301 -21.22 -37.50 -5.25
C ILE A 301 -21.70 -38.76 -4.48
N GLY A 302 -22.04 -38.59 -3.20
CA GLY A 302 -22.54 -39.68 -2.32
C GLY A 302 -21.54 -40.19 -1.33
N ASP A 303 -20.36 -39.60 -1.20
CA ASP A 303 -19.35 -39.94 -0.17
C ASP A 303 -19.53 -39.09 1.10
N ARG A 304 -20.55 -39.47 1.89
CA ARG A 304 -20.94 -38.71 3.08
C ARG A 304 -19.89 -38.73 4.19
N GLU A 305 -19.16 -39.82 4.33
CA GLU A 305 -18.11 -39.93 5.36
C GLU A 305 -16.92 -39.02 5.05
N LEU A 306 -16.52 -38.98 3.79
CA LEU A 306 -15.46 -38.08 3.35
C LEU A 306 -15.87 -36.60 3.44
N ALA A 307 -17.12 -36.29 3.07
CA ALA A 307 -17.67 -34.95 3.22
C ALA A 307 -17.62 -34.45 4.68
N LYS A 308 -17.99 -35.31 5.62
CA LYS A 308 -17.92 -35.01 7.04
C LYS A 308 -16.48 -34.72 7.49
N THR A 309 -15.53 -35.57 7.07
CA THR A 309 -14.10 -35.39 7.39
C THR A 309 -13.59 -34.02 6.86
N TYR A 310 -14.00 -33.61 5.67
CA TYR A 310 -13.62 -32.30 5.14
C TYR A 310 -14.24 -31.15 5.94
N LEU A 311 -15.53 -31.24 6.34
CA LEU A 311 -16.14 -30.21 7.17
C LEU A 311 -15.51 -30.15 8.58
N GLU A 312 -15.16 -31.29 9.18
CA GLU A 312 -14.45 -31.33 10.45
C GLU A 312 -13.08 -30.62 10.32
N THR A 313 -12.37 -30.86 9.20
CA THR A 313 -11.11 -30.17 8.89
C THR A 313 -11.32 -28.66 8.72
N ALA A 314 -12.38 -28.25 8.02
CA ALA A 314 -12.72 -26.84 7.87
C ALA A 314 -13.02 -26.16 9.20
N ALA A 315 -13.76 -26.84 10.10
CA ALA A 315 -14.07 -26.31 11.43
C ALA A 315 -12.85 -26.21 12.36
N ASP A 316 -11.84 -27.05 12.15
CA ASP A 316 -10.56 -26.97 12.88
C ASP A 316 -9.71 -25.78 12.37
N LEU A 317 -9.77 -25.48 11.07
CA LEU A 317 -9.04 -24.38 10.46
C LEU A 317 -9.67 -23.02 10.79
N ASP A 318 -11.00 -22.94 10.71
CA ASP A 318 -11.75 -21.72 11.03
C ASP A 318 -12.92 -22.05 11.97
N PRO A 319 -12.66 -22.01 13.27
CA PRO A 319 -13.68 -22.30 14.28
C PRO A 319 -14.84 -21.29 14.33
N GLU A 320 -14.67 -20.11 13.79
CA GLU A 320 -15.70 -19.05 13.81
C GLU A 320 -16.53 -19.00 12.52
N ASN A 321 -16.28 -19.90 11.58
CA ASN A 321 -17.01 -19.97 10.32
C ASN A 321 -18.43 -20.48 10.51
N LEU A 322 -19.40 -19.57 10.40
CA LEU A 322 -20.83 -19.87 10.55
C LEU A 322 -21.31 -20.91 9.54
N THR A 323 -20.86 -20.82 8.29
CA THR A 323 -21.27 -21.73 7.20
C THR A 323 -20.80 -23.14 7.49
N VAL A 324 -19.53 -23.31 7.90
CA VAL A 324 -18.98 -24.60 8.26
C VAL A 324 -19.69 -25.21 9.47
N ALA A 325 -19.89 -24.41 10.53
CA ALA A 325 -20.60 -24.87 11.73
C ALA A 325 -22.04 -25.29 11.42
N SER A 326 -22.76 -24.53 10.58
CA SER A 326 -24.12 -24.86 10.14
C SER A 326 -24.17 -26.12 9.28
N ASN A 327 -23.22 -26.29 8.35
CA ASN A 327 -23.13 -27.47 7.52
C ASN A 327 -22.83 -28.74 8.34
N LEU A 328 -21.94 -28.67 9.33
CA LEU A 328 -21.67 -29.77 10.26
C LEU A 328 -22.90 -30.08 11.11
N SER A 329 -23.55 -29.07 11.65
CA SER A 329 -24.83 -29.26 12.39
C SER A 329 -25.83 -30.02 11.56
N PHE A 330 -26.02 -29.63 10.30
CA PHE A 330 -26.91 -30.29 9.37
C PHE A 330 -26.55 -31.77 9.15
N LEU A 331 -25.26 -32.05 8.90
CA LEU A 331 -24.82 -33.42 8.65
C LEU A 331 -25.03 -34.32 9.86
N TYR A 332 -24.59 -33.89 11.05
CA TYR A 332 -24.76 -34.64 12.28
C TYR A 332 -26.24 -34.87 12.63
N LEU A 333 -27.07 -33.84 12.39
CA LEU A 333 -28.52 -33.94 12.62
C LEU A 333 -29.19 -34.94 11.67
N GLN A 334 -28.72 -35.02 10.43
CA GLN A 334 -29.21 -36.02 9.45
C GLN A 334 -28.74 -37.44 9.76
N ASP A 335 -27.54 -37.59 10.34
CA ASP A 335 -26.97 -38.90 10.75
C ASP A 335 -27.56 -39.39 12.09
N GLY A 336 -28.31 -38.54 12.80
CA GLY A 336 -28.85 -38.87 14.12
C GLY A 336 -27.81 -38.77 15.26
N ASN A 337 -26.67 -38.15 14.98
CA ASN A 337 -25.62 -37.85 15.95
C ASN A 337 -25.97 -36.55 16.68
N TYR A 338 -26.94 -36.60 17.57
CA TYR A 338 -27.57 -35.42 18.17
C TYR A 338 -26.65 -34.70 19.15
N ASP A 339 -25.70 -35.36 19.79
CA ASP A 339 -24.78 -34.71 20.73
C ASP A 339 -23.83 -33.80 19.97
N GLU A 340 -23.23 -34.28 18.89
CA GLU A 340 -22.35 -33.50 18.00
C GLU A 340 -23.14 -32.40 17.26
N ALA A 341 -24.35 -32.69 16.78
CA ALA A 341 -25.22 -31.71 16.17
C ALA A 341 -25.51 -30.54 17.11
N ARG A 342 -25.74 -30.82 18.39
CA ARG A 342 -26.00 -29.84 19.43
C ARG A 342 -24.79 -28.89 19.61
N GLU A 343 -23.59 -29.43 19.70
CA GLU A 343 -22.37 -28.65 19.88
C GLU A 343 -22.21 -27.61 18.76
N TYR A 344 -22.34 -28.04 17.51
CA TYR A 344 -22.21 -27.13 16.37
C TYR A 344 -23.41 -26.17 16.23
N LEU A 345 -24.62 -26.54 16.65
CA LEU A 345 -25.77 -25.64 16.69
C LEU A 345 -25.61 -24.57 17.77
N GLU A 346 -25.09 -24.91 18.94
CA GLU A 346 -24.81 -23.94 19.99
C GLU A 346 -23.72 -22.96 19.51
N ARG A 347 -22.70 -23.43 18.77
CA ARG A 347 -21.70 -22.59 18.14
C ARG A 347 -22.27 -21.69 17.06
N SER A 348 -23.02 -22.24 16.09
CA SER A 348 -23.67 -21.45 15.04
C SER A 348 -24.59 -20.37 15.60
N ARG A 349 -25.32 -20.70 16.67
CA ARG A 349 -26.17 -19.74 17.36
C ARG A 349 -25.36 -18.64 18.07
N TYR A 350 -24.21 -18.97 18.62
CA TYR A 350 -23.31 -17.97 19.21
C TYR A 350 -22.78 -17.00 18.15
N LEU A 351 -22.37 -17.51 17.00
CA LEU A 351 -21.85 -16.72 15.89
C LEU A 351 -22.95 -15.86 15.24
N SER A 352 -24.12 -16.41 14.97
CA SER A 352 -25.24 -15.65 14.41
C SER A 352 -26.59 -16.29 14.79
N GLY A 353 -27.12 -15.91 15.95
CA GLY A 353 -28.42 -16.42 16.42
C GLY A 353 -29.63 -15.91 15.64
N ASN A 354 -29.44 -14.91 14.77
CA ASN A 354 -30.50 -14.35 13.91
C ASN A 354 -30.54 -14.99 12.52
N ASP A 355 -29.52 -15.74 12.12
CA ASP A 355 -29.46 -16.41 10.83
C ASP A 355 -30.65 -17.38 10.63
N GLU A 356 -31.29 -17.33 9.47
CA GLU A 356 -32.50 -18.12 9.19
C GLU A 356 -32.20 -19.61 9.06
N ILE A 357 -31.01 -19.99 8.56
CA ILE A 357 -30.57 -21.39 8.44
C ILE A 357 -30.35 -21.97 9.83
N VAL A 358 -29.65 -21.20 10.69
CA VAL A 358 -29.40 -21.61 12.08
C VAL A 358 -30.71 -21.81 12.83
N LYS A 359 -31.67 -20.87 12.73
CA LYS A 359 -33.00 -21.00 13.34
C LYS A 359 -33.69 -22.27 12.86
N HIS A 360 -33.69 -22.51 11.56
CA HIS A 360 -34.33 -23.70 11.00
C HIS A 360 -33.70 -25.00 11.48
N LEU A 361 -32.35 -25.06 11.55
CA LEU A 361 -31.63 -26.23 12.06
C LEU A 361 -31.89 -26.46 13.55
N ILE A 362 -32.01 -25.42 14.34
CA ILE A 362 -32.38 -25.51 15.75
C ILE A 362 -33.82 -26.06 15.90
N GLU A 363 -34.79 -25.55 15.12
CA GLU A 363 -36.16 -26.07 15.12
C GLU A 363 -36.21 -27.55 14.73
N GLU A 364 -35.42 -27.98 13.75
CA GLU A 364 -35.35 -29.36 13.30
C GLU A 364 -34.76 -30.26 14.39
N TYR A 365 -33.68 -29.81 15.08
CA TYR A 365 -33.08 -30.51 16.21
C TYR A 365 -34.10 -30.69 17.35
N GLU A 366 -34.74 -29.59 17.79
CA GLU A 366 -35.73 -29.62 18.86
C GLU A 366 -36.92 -30.54 18.54
N LYS A 367 -37.34 -30.58 17.30
CA LYS A 367 -38.38 -31.44 16.81
C LYS A 367 -37.99 -32.93 16.83
N LYS A 368 -36.72 -33.24 16.49
CA LYS A 368 -36.23 -34.64 16.44
C LYS A 368 -35.90 -35.20 17.82
N THR A 369 -35.34 -34.35 18.71
CA THR A 369 -34.85 -34.80 20.03
C THR A 369 -35.84 -34.54 21.17
N GLY A 370 -36.70 -33.55 21.03
CA GLY A 370 -37.55 -33.01 22.10
C GLY A 370 -36.79 -32.12 23.11
N GLU A 371 -35.49 -31.90 22.88
CA GLU A 371 -34.62 -31.06 23.71
C GLU A 371 -34.54 -29.67 23.12
N LYS A 372 -34.47 -28.63 23.97
CA LYS A 372 -34.27 -27.27 23.55
C LYS A 372 -32.79 -26.92 23.58
N ILE A 373 -32.34 -26.22 22.55
CA ILE A 373 -31.05 -25.52 22.59
C ILE A 373 -31.25 -24.26 23.46
N GLY A 374 -30.58 -24.23 24.63
CA GLY A 374 -30.78 -23.23 25.66
C GLY A 374 -30.62 -21.80 25.15
N GLU A 375 -31.38 -20.85 25.67
CA GLU A 375 -31.13 -19.43 25.46
C GLU A 375 -29.75 -19.11 26.05
N LEU A 376 -28.89 -18.40 25.28
CA LEU A 376 -27.62 -17.88 25.80
C LEU A 376 -27.95 -17.03 27.04
N ILE A 377 -27.60 -17.53 28.21
CA ILE A 377 -27.55 -16.68 29.41
C ILE A 377 -26.36 -15.76 29.17
N HIS A 378 -26.62 -14.50 28.85
CA HIS A 378 -25.62 -13.47 28.90
C HIS A 378 -25.15 -13.31 30.34
N GLU A 379 -24.13 -14.09 30.73
CA GLU A 379 -23.27 -13.63 31.82
C GLU A 379 -22.48 -12.47 31.24
N GLU A 380 -22.78 -11.28 31.79
CA GLU A 380 -22.10 -10.04 31.45
C GLU A 380 -20.59 -10.22 31.64
N ILE A 381 -19.88 -10.52 30.53
CA ILE A 381 -18.46 -10.20 30.43
C ILE A 381 -18.45 -8.72 30.10
N VAL A 382 -18.21 -7.90 31.12
CA VAL A 382 -17.92 -6.47 30.97
C VAL A 382 -16.63 -6.37 30.15
N HIS A 383 -16.78 -6.13 28.86
CA HIS A 383 -15.73 -5.56 28.04
C HIS A 383 -16.09 -4.11 27.75
N ASP A 384 -15.14 -3.25 28.02
CA ASP A 384 -15.19 -1.81 27.82
C ASP A 384 -15.70 -1.44 26.41
N ASP A 385 -16.60 -0.47 26.43
CA ASP A 385 -17.24 0.14 25.27
C ASP A 385 -16.21 0.63 24.24
N HIS A 386 -16.22 0.03 23.05
CA HIS A 386 -15.95 0.73 21.82
C HIS A 386 -17.10 0.47 20.84
N ASP A 387 -17.95 1.49 20.73
CA ASP A 387 -19.01 1.59 19.75
C ASP A 387 -18.46 1.40 18.33
N HIS A 388 -18.80 0.28 17.69
CA HIS A 388 -18.81 0.15 16.24
C HIS A 388 -20.20 -0.26 15.81
N GLU A 389 -20.91 0.71 15.24
CA GLU A 389 -22.12 0.47 14.47
C GLU A 389 -21.75 -0.35 13.24
N HIS A 390 -22.18 -1.61 13.18
CA HIS A 390 -22.14 -2.43 11.97
C HIS A 390 -23.44 -2.24 11.22
N GLU A 391 -23.38 -1.59 10.07
CA GLU A 391 -24.39 -1.67 9.03
C GLU A 391 -24.20 -2.99 8.28
N ASP A 392 -25.35 -3.63 7.96
CA ASP A 392 -25.44 -4.92 7.26
C ASP A 392 -24.92 -4.81 5.82
N ASP A 393 -23.74 -5.36 5.55
CA ASP A 393 -23.24 -5.63 4.19
C ASP A 393 -22.44 -6.95 4.18
N ASP A 394 -23.16 -8.08 4.24
CA ASP A 394 -22.58 -9.43 4.15
C ASP A 394 -21.92 -9.73 2.79
N ASP A 395 -22.17 -8.92 1.76
CA ASP A 395 -21.56 -9.07 0.44
C ASP A 395 -20.15 -8.49 0.33
N ASP A 396 -19.78 -7.52 1.21
CA ASP A 396 -18.46 -6.89 1.21
C ASP A 396 -17.38 -7.70 1.95
N ALA A 397 -17.76 -8.56 2.89
CA ALA A 397 -16.82 -9.37 3.67
C ALA A 397 -16.07 -10.39 2.80
N TYR A 398 -16.76 -11.03 1.87
CA TYR A 398 -16.13 -12.03 0.98
C TYR A 398 -15.28 -11.38 -0.11
N ALA A 399 -15.64 -10.20 -0.58
CA ALA A 399 -14.83 -9.40 -1.51
C ALA A 399 -13.55 -8.85 -0.83
N ALA A 400 -13.64 -8.49 0.44
CA ALA A 400 -12.48 -8.08 1.25
C ALA A 400 -11.51 -9.24 1.53
N GLU A 401 -12.04 -10.46 1.76
CA GLU A 401 -11.24 -11.66 1.97
C GLU A 401 -10.50 -12.10 0.68
N ILE A 402 -11.13 -11.95 -0.50
CA ILE A 402 -10.44 -12.16 -1.78
C ILE A 402 -9.35 -11.09 -2.00
N ALA A 403 -9.59 -9.84 -1.64
CA ALA A 403 -8.60 -8.76 -1.77
C ALA A 403 -7.40 -8.94 -0.80
N GLU A 404 -7.61 -9.56 0.37
CA GLU A 404 -6.53 -9.90 1.31
C GLU A 404 -5.72 -11.12 0.81
N ILE A 405 -6.39 -12.09 0.20
CA ILE A 405 -5.77 -13.24 -0.48
C ILE A 405 -4.91 -12.78 -1.68
N GLU A 406 -5.32 -11.72 -2.38
CA GLU A 406 -4.56 -11.13 -3.47
C GLU A 406 -3.26 -10.46 -2.98
N LYS A 407 -3.23 -9.88 -1.79
CA LYS A 407 -2.02 -9.29 -1.19
C LYS A 407 -0.94 -10.33 -0.86
N ASP A 408 -1.33 -11.50 -0.36
CA ASP A 408 -0.40 -12.56 0.00
C ASP A 408 0.19 -13.31 -1.21
N ASN A 409 -0.41 -13.17 -2.40
CA ASN A 409 0.06 -13.78 -3.65
C ASN A 409 0.88 -12.83 -4.55
N ILE A 410 1.15 -11.60 -4.12
CA ILE A 410 2.14 -10.75 -4.78
C ILE A 410 3.50 -11.41 -4.50
N PRO A 411 4.22 -11.95 -5.51
CA PRO A 411 5.60 -12.38 -5.29
C PRO A 411 6.34 -11.16 -4.75
N GLU A 412 7.00 -11.31 -3.59
CA GLU A 412 7.85 -10.26 -3.05
C GLU A 412 8.63 -9.65 -4.20
N PRO A 413 8.66 -8.34 -4.36
CA PRO A 413 9.46 -7.72 -5.41
C PRO A 413 10.89 -8.18 -5.14
N GLU A 414 11.39 -9.09 -5.99
CA GLU A 414 12.83 -9.33 -6.05
C GLU A 414 13.44 -7.94 -6.08
N GLU A 415 14.19 -7.61 -5.04
CA GLU A 415 14.79 -6.33 -4.69
C GLU A 415 14.66 -5.32 -5.83
N CYS A 416 13.63 -4.47 -5.74
CA CYS A 416 13.44 -3.42 -6.72
C CYS A 416 14.76 -2.67 -6.77
N CYS A 417 15.42 -2.65 -7.93
CA CYS A 417 16.74 -2.06 -8.15
C CYS A 417 16.74 -0.54 -7.94
N CYS A 418 16.15 -0.08 -6.84
CA CYS A 418 16.30 1.28 -6.32
C CYS A 418 17.61 1.45 -5.56
N HIS A 419 18.48 0.42 -5.57
CA HIS A 419 19.83 0.51 -5.02
C HIS A 419 20.79 0.96 -6.10
N HIS A 420 21.10 2.26 -6.03
CA HIS A 420 22.36 2.89 -6.47
C HIS A 420 22.64 2.90 -7.98
N HIS A 421 22.11 3.90 -8.66
CA HIS A 421 22.93 4.57 -9.63
C HIS A 421 23.29 5.98 -9.12
N HIS A 422 24.35 6.02 -8.32
CA HIS A 422 25.19 7.20 -8.22
C HIS A 422 25.75 7.49 -9.62
N HIS A 423 25.07 8.33 -10.39
CA HIS A 423 25.72 9.03 -11.47
C HIS A 423 26.61 10.12 -10.87
N GLY A 424 27.77 9.71 -10.40
CA GLY A 424 28.94 10.51 -10.29
C GLY A 424 29.91 9.95 -11.32
N GLU A 425 30.06 10.68 -12.41
CA GLU A 425 31.30 10.95 -13.12
C GLU A 425 31.07 11.20 -14.61
N ASP A 426 31.70 12.29 -15.04
CA ASP A 426 32.04 12.75 -16.39
C ASP A 426 31.02 13.66 -17.12
N LEU A 427 31.11 14.93 -16.82
CA LEU A 427 31.60 16.13 -17.58
C LEU A 427 31.21 17.41 -16.85
#